data_c921185b3ecea4ae0ddd875d710516e3
#
_entry.id   c921185b3ecea4ae0ddd875d710516e3
#
_cell.length_a   1.000
_cell.length_b   1.000
_cell.length_c   1.000
_cell.angle_alpha   90.00
_cell.angle_beta   90.00
_cell.angle_gamma   90.00
#
_symmetry.space_group_name_H-M   'P 1'
#
loop_
_entity.id
_entity.type
_entity.pdbx_description
1 polymer ?
#
loop_
_entity_poly.entity_id
_entity_poly.type
_entity_poly.pdbx_seq_one_letter_code
_entity_poly.pdbx_strand_id
1 'polypeptide(L)'
;PLALLAVRRGARAGVEGLAVAIFLLIALMGPVRGPLMLFPYGLLSVWLGWCWLRRCSWWLSWGIGLLIGAAGFLVRVVALSLLVGENLWVVITRAGAGLLDRLLELLQVPLAPDLLLVQLMALALVLIQQLVYVLALHALAYWIFPRLQAPVPEPPPLLHGLVALDPL
;
A
#
# COMPACT_ATOMS: atom_id res chain seq x y z
N PRO A 1 -5.60 8.07 10.55
CA PRO A 1 -5.68 8.19 12.03
C PRO A 1 -4.45 7.63 12.73
N LEU A 2 -4.00 6.39 12.43
CA LEU A 2 -2.86 5.73 13.08
C LEU A 2 -1.53 6.49 12.86
N ALA A 3 -1.29 6.97 11.65
CA ALA A 3 -0.11 7.77 11.34
C ALA A 3 -0.08 9.08 12.17
N LEU A 4 -1.21 9.76 12.28
CA LEU A 4 -1.34 10.97 13.10
C LEU A 4 -1.11 10.68 14.59
N LEU A 5 -1.60 9.55 15.09
CA LEU A 5 -1.36 9.10 16.45
C LEU A 5 0.13 8.85 16.69
N ALA A 6 0.80 8.19 15.75
CA ALA A 6 2.24 7.95 15.79
C ALA A 6 3.05 9.26 15.77
N VAL A 7 2.64 10.24 14.96
CA VAL A 7 3.30 11.55 14.91
C VAL A 7 3.11 12.34 16.22
N ARG A 8 1.92 12.32 16.80
CA ARG A 8 1.61 13.11 18.01
C ARG A 8 2.11 12.50 19.31
N ARG A 9 2.05 11.19 19.45
CA ARG A 9 2.33 10.47 20.70
C ARG A 9 3.49 9.48 20.61
N GLY A 10 4.15 9.43 19.45
CA GLY A 10 5.27 8.54 19.18
C GLY A 10 4.86 7.18 18.60
N ALA A 11 5.86 6.45 18.09
CA ALA A 11 5.65 5.18 17.40
C ALA A 11 4.99 4.12 18.29
N ARG A 12 5.29 4.11 19.59
CA ARG A 12 4.70 3.19 20.57
C ARG A 12 3.17 3.34 20.62
N ALA A 13 2.68 4.56 20.74
CA ALA A 13 1.25 4.85 20.74
C ALA A 13 0.59 4.47 19.40
N GLY A 14 1.32 4.64 18.27
CA GLY A 14 0.88 4.17 16.96
C GLY A 14 0.70 2.66 16.90
N VAL A 15 1.63 1.90 17.46
CA VAL A 15 1.56 0.42 17.55
C VAL A 15 0.45 -0.02 18.49
N GLU A 16 0.31 0.61 19.64
CA GLU A 16 -0.79 0.34 20.60
C GLU A 16 -2.16 0.61 19.95
N GLY A 17 -2.29 1.73 19.23
CA GLY A 17 -3.50 2.05 18.46
C GLY A 17 -3.77 1.05 17.33
N LEU A 18 -2.73 0.55 16.68
CA LEU A 18 -2.85 -0.51 15.68
C LEU A 18 -3.35 -1.81 16.31
N ALA A 19 -2.79 -2.20 17.46
CA ALA A 19 -3.22 -3.40 18.19
C ALA A 19 -4.69 -3.29 18.60
N VAL A 20 -5.11 -2.16 19.15
CA VAL A 20 -6.53 -1.92 19.53
C VAL A 20 -7.43 -2.03 18.27
N ALA A 21 -7.02 -1.45 17.14
CA ALA A 21 -7.78 -1.53 15.90
C ALA A 21 -7.90 -2.98 15.39
N ILE A 22 -6.82 -3.78 15.50
CA ILE A 22 -6.84 -5.21 15.15
C ILE A 22 -7.83 -5.96 16.03
N PHE A 23 -7.78 -5.80 17.35
CA PHE A 23 -8.70 -6.47 18.28
C PHE A 23 -10.16 -6.08 18.01
N LEU A 24 -10.41 -4.82 17.72
CA LEU A 24 -11.74 -4.33 17.37
C LEU A 24 -12.25 -4.96 16.07
N LEU A 25 -11.40 -5.06 15.07
CA LEU A 25 -11.74 -5.71 13.80
C LEU A 25 -11.92 -7.22 13.95
N ILE A 26 -11.15 -7.87 14.83
CA ILE A 26 -11.35 -9.29 15.16
C ILE A 26 -12.74 -9.49 15.78
N ALA A 27 -13.14 -8.61 16.70
CA ALA A 27 -14.47 -8.69 17.32
C ALA A 27 -15.61 -8.47 16.31
N LEU A 28 -15.42 -7.58 15.31
CA LEU A 28 -16.44 -7.25 14.33
C LEU A 28 -16.48 -8.19 13.13
N MET A 29 -15.34 -8.65 12.64
CA MET A 29 -15.19 -9.37 11.36
C MET A 29 -14.62 -10.79 11.50
N GLY A 30 -14.25 -11.16 12.73
CA GLY A 30 -13.64 -12.45 13.04
C GLY A 30 -12.11 -12.45 12.99
N PRO A 31 -11.49 -13.54 13.52
CA PRO A 31 -10.05 -13.58 13.81
C PRO A 31 -9.16 -13.59 12.56
N VAL A 32 -9.68 -13.94 11.41
CA VAL A 32 -8.92 -14.00 10.16
C VAL A 32 -9.13 -12.74 9.32
N ARG A 33 -10.39 -12.34 9.11
CA ARG A 33 -10.72 -11.20 8.25
C ARG A 33 -10.30 -9.86 8.86
N GLY A 34 -10.44 -9.72 10.19
CA GLY A 34 -10.08 -8.50 10.90
C GLY A 34 -8.62 -8.07 10.67
N PRO A 35 -7.63 -8.91 11.00
CA PRO A 35 -6.23 -8.58 10.76
C PRO A 35 -5.89 -8.38 9.29
N LEU A 36 -6.45 -9.17 8.37
CA LEU A 36 -6.21 -9.05 6.94
C LEU A 36 -6.71 -7.73 6.34
N MET A 37 -7.77 -7.15 6.90
CA MET A 37 -8.28 -5.84 6.48
C MET A 37 -7.30 -4.71 6.83
N LEU A 38 -6.67 -4.80 7.99
CA LEU A 38 -5.75 -3.76 8.46
C LEU A 38 -4.31 -3.96 7.96
N PHE A 39 -3.95 -5.18 7.61
CA PHE A 39 -2.64 -5.51 7.06
C PHE A 39 -2.63 -5.36 5.52
N PRO A 40 -1.63 -4.70 4.90
CA PRO A 40 -0.43 -4.08 5.48
C PRO A 40 -0.60 -2.61 5.87
N TYR A 41 -1.77 -2.02 5.63
CA TYR A 41 -1.99 -0.58 5.69
C TYR A 41 -1.83 0.00 7.10
N GLY A 42 -2.15 -0.79 8.12
CA GLY A 42 -1.92 -0.40 9.50
C GLY A 42 -0.44 -0.25 9.83
N LEU A 43 0.38 -1.23 9.44
CA LEU A 43 1.84 -1.18 9.60
C LEU A 43 2.45 -0.03 8.81
N LEU A 44 2.00 0.17 7.56
CA LEU A 44 2.43 1.27 6.72
C LEU A 44 2.11 2.62 7.36
N SER A 45 0.92 2.76 7.95
CA SER A 45 0.52 3.99 8.64
C SER A 45 1.42 4.30 9.85
N VAL A 46 1.76 3.31 10.65
CA VAL A 46 2.67 3.46 11.81
C VAL A 46 4.07 3.79 11.34
N TRP A 47 4.57 3.09 10.31
CA TRP A 47 5.87 3.35 9.69
C TRP A 47 5.99 4.78 9.19
N LEU A 48 5.03 5.23 8.38
CA LEU A 48 5.03 6.59 7.85
C LEU A 48 4.94 7.64 8.97
N GLY A 49 4.07 7.43 9.96
CA GLY A 49 3.98 8.31 11.11
C GLY A 49 5.30 8.43 11.90
N TRP A 50 6.02 7.32 12.05
CA TRP A 50 7.34 7.32 12.67
C TRP A 50 8.39 8.05 11.83
N CYS A 51 8.40 7.80 10.50
CA CYS A 51 9.29 8.49 9.58
C CYS A 51 9.06 10.01 9.59
N TRP A 52 7.82 10.46 9.61
CA TRP A 52 7.49 11.89 9.66
C TRP A 52 7.89 12.51 10.99
N LEU A 53 7.68 11.81 12.10
CA LEU A 53 8.15 12.27 13.42
C LEU A 53 9.67 12.43 13.46
N ARG A 54 10.41 11.50 12.84
CA ARG A 54 11.87 11.49 12.76
C ARG A 54 12.44 12.38 11.65
N ARG A 55 11.58 13.01 10.85
CA ARG A 55 11.95 13.79 9.66
C ARG A 55 12.84 12.98 8.70
N CYS A 56 12.54 11.70 8.52
CA CYS A 56 13.25 10.84 7.58
C CYS A 56 13.12 11.39 6.15
N SER A 57 14.10 11.07 5.30
CA SER A 57 14.03 11.38 3.88
C SER A 57 12.78 10.78 3.24
N TRP A 58 12.15 11.51 2.34
CA TRP A 58 11.00 11.03 1.54
C TRP A 58 11.32 9.73 0.80
N TRP A 59 12.51 9.65 0.21
CA TRP A 59 12.95 8.46 -0.51
C TRP A 59 13.03 7.23 0.37
N LEU A 60 13.52 7.38 1.62
CA LEU A 60 13.59 6.28 2.58
C LEU A 60 12.18 5.86 3.04
N SER A 61 11.33 6.81 3.42
CA SER A 61 9.97 6.53 3.86
C SER A 61 9.14 5.91 2.75
N TRP A 62 9.33 6.37 1.51
CA TRP A 62 8.66 5.87 0.32
C TRP A 62 9.14 4.47 -0.09
N GLY A 63 10.47 4.27 -0.17
CA GLY A 63 11.06 2.98 -0.54
C GLY A 63 10.68 1.85 0.44
N ILE A 64 10.82 2.09 1.75
CA ILE A 64 10.41 1.09 2.75
C ILE A 64 8.88 0.95 2.78
N GLY A 65 8.13 2.04 2.60
CA GLY A 65 6.67 1.99 2.47
C GLY A 65 6.22 1.11 1.29
N LEU A 66 6.90 1.21 0.15
CA LEU A 66 6.69 0.35 -1.01
C LEU A 66 6.95 -1.13 -0.67
N LEU A 67 8.06 -1.42 0.01
CA LEU A 67 8.38 -2.79 0.43
C LEU A 67 7.36 -3.37 1.40
N ILE A 68 6.91 -2.59 2.39
CA ILE A 68 5.85 -2.99 3.33
C ILE A 68 4.55 -3.28 2.56
N GLY A 69 4.18 -2.41 1.63
CA GLY A 69 2.98 -2.57 0.81
C GLY A 69 3.04 -3.80 -0.08
N ALA A 70 4.15 -4.01 -0.78
CA ALA A 70 4.37 -5.16 -1.66
C ALA A 70 4.41 -6.49 -0.88
N ALA A 71 5.18 -6.54 0.22
CA ALA A 71 5.22 -7.71 1.10
C ALA A 71 3.84 -8.01 1.68
N GLY A 72 3.12 -6.98 2.09
CA GLY A 72 1.77 -7.11 2.60
C GLY A 72 0.78 -7.63 1.57
N PHE A 73 0.91 -7.22 0.31
CA PHE A 73 0.12 -7.78 -0.78
C PHE A 73 0.38 -9.29 -0.94
N LEU A 74 1.65 -9.71 -0.96
CA LEU A 74 2.02 -11.13 -1.08
C LEU A 74 1.48 -11.95 0.09
N VAL A 75 1.67 -11.47 1.32
CA VAL A 75 1.13 -12.14 2.52
C VAL A 75 -0.40 -12.27 2.44
N ARG A 76 -1.08 -11.23 1.95
CA ARG A 76 -2.54 -11.26 1.78
C ARG A 76 -2.97 -12.28 0.73
N VAL A 77 -2.26 -12.37 -0.40
CA VAL A 77 -2.53 -13.38 -1.43
C VAL A 77 -2.33 -14.78 -0.87
N VAL A 78 -1.23 -15.03 -0.13
CA VAL A 78 -0.97 -16.34 0.49
C VAL A 78 -2.04 -16.68 1.53
N ALA A 79 -2.36 -15.75 2.43
CA ALA A 79 -3.38 -15.97 3.45
C ALA A 79 -4.75 -16.27 2.86
N LEU A 80 -5.15 -15.55 1.83
CA LEU A 80 -6.42 -15.79 1.13
C LEU A 80 -6.38 -17.11 0.34
N SER A 81 -5.25 -17.47 -0.26
CA SER A 81 -5.07 -18.76 -0.93
C SER A 81 -5.26 -19.92 0.03
N LEU A 82 -4.71 -19.82 1.24
CA LEU A 82 -4.90 -20.84 2.29
C LEU A 82 -6.36 -20.96 2.74
N LEU A 83 -7.08 -19.84 2.79
CA LEU A 83 -8.50 -19.81 3.17
C LEU A 83 -9.43 -20.42 2.12
N VAL A 84 -9.14 -20.17 0.85
CA VAL A 84 -9.95 -20.64 -0.28
C VAL A 84 -9.56 -22.06 -0.68
N GLY A 85 -8.35 -22.52 -0.31
CA GLY A 85 -7.81 -23.81 -0.73
C GLY A 85 -7.26 -23.85 -2.15
N GLU A 86 -7.17 -22.68 -2.81
CA GLU A 86 -6.64 -22.53 -4.16
C GLU A 86 -5.54 -21.46 -4.21
N ASN A 87 -4.58 -21.63 -5.12
CA ASN A 87 -3.53 -20.63 -5.32
C ASN A 87 -4.10 -19.39 -6.04
N LEU A 88 -4.51 -18.39 -5.28
CA LEU A 88 -5.11 -17.17 -5.82
C LEU A 88 -4.18 -16.41 -6.77
N TRP A 89 -2.86 -16.50 -6.58
CA TRP A 89 -1.92 -15.90 -7.53
C TRP A 89 -2.08 -16.51 -8.93
N VAL A 90 -2.18 -17.84 -9.01
CA VAL A 90 -2.39 -18.54 -10.28
C VAL A 90 -3.77 -18.21 -10.87
N VAL A 91 -4.79 -18.13 -10.04
CA VAL A 91 -6.16 -17.76 -10.50
C VAL A 91 -6.18 -16.35 -11.09
N ILE A 92 -5.60 -15.38 -10.36
CA ILE A 92 -5.55 -13.97 -10.80
C ILE A 92 -4.72 -13.84 -12.09
N THR A 93 -3.56 -14.49 -12.17
CA THR A 93 -2.69 -14.41 -13.35
C THR A 93 -3.28 -15.10 -14.56
N ARG A 94 -3.98 -16.22 -14.39
CA ARG A 94 -4.73 -16.86 -15.49
C ARG A 94 -5.90 -16.00 -15.98
N ALA A 95 -6.65 -15.40 -15.06
CA ALA A 95 -7.72 -14.48 -15.44
C ALA A 95 -7.15 -13.24 -16.17
N GLY A 96 -6.02 -12.71 -15.72
CA GLY A 96 -5.29 -11.64 -16.38
C GLY A 96 -4.80 -12.02 -17.78
N ALA A 97 -4.26 -13.24 -17.95
CA ALA A 97 -3.86 -13.77 -19.25
C ALA A 97 -5.05 -13.82 -20.22
N GLY A 98 -6.18 -14.36 -19.77
CA GLY A 98 -7.38 -14.44 -20.63
C GLY A 98 -7.96 -13.08 -21.02
N LEU A 99 -7.80 -12.03 -20.16
CA LEU A 99 -8.15 -10.66 -20.53
C LEU A 99 -7.17 -10.08 -21.55
N LEU A 100 -5.88 -10.34 -21.37
CA LEU A 100 -4.83 -9.89 -22.27
C LEU A 100 -4.99 -10.53 -23.65
N ASP A 101 -5.24 -11.83 -23.72
CA ASP A 101 -5.52 -12.54 -24.95
C ASP A 101 -6.69 -11.92 -25.73
N ARG A 102 -7.80 -11.62 -25.05
CA ARG A 102 -8.94 -10.95 -25.68
C ARG A 102 -8.62 -9.55 -26.19
N LEU A 103 -7.81 -8.78 -25.46
CA LEU A 103 -7.37 -7.44 -25.87
C LEU A 103 -6.45 -7.52 -27.10
N LEU A 104 -5.51 -8.48 -27.11
CA LEU A 104 -4.59 -8.68 -28.23
C LEU A 104 -5.35 -9.14 -29.49
N GLU A 105 -6.33 -10.03 -29.33
CA GLU A 105 -7.20 -10.47 -30.40
C GLU A 105 -8.03 -9.31 -30.98
N LEU A 106 -8.59 -8.44 -30.12
CA LEU A 106 -9.31 -7.23 -30.53
C LEU A 106 -8.42 -6.25 -31.28
N LEU A 107 -7.14 -6.12 -30.87
CA LEU A 107 -6.15 -5.26 -31.51
C LEU A 107 -5.48 -5.92 -32.71
N GLN A 108 -5.86 -7.16 -33.07
CA GLN A 108 -5.28 -7.96 -34.15
C GLN A 108 -3.75 -8.14 -34.04
N VAL A 109 -3.23 -8.16 -32.82
CA VAL A 109 -1.80 -8.37 -32.55
C VAL A 109 -1.57 -9.87 -32.33
N PRO A 110 -0.79 -10.56 -33.19
CA PRO A 110 -0.56 -12.01 -33.09
C PRO A 110 0.52 -12.31 -32.04
N LEU A 111 0.25 -11.99 -30.77
CA LEU A 111 1.10 -12.29 -29.64
C LEU A 111 0.35 -13.27 -28.72
N ALA A 112 0.95 -14.41 -28.44
CA ALA A 112 0.52 -15.30 -27.36
C ALA A 112 1.38 -15.00 -26.13
N PRO A 113 0.85 -14.30 -25.11
CA PRO A 113 1.64 -13.94 -23.93
C PRO A 113 1.98 -15.22 -23.15
N ASP A 114 3.28 -15.41 -22.89
CA ASP A 114 3.73 -16.47 -21.98
C ASP A 114 3.24 -16.18 -20.55
N LEU A 115 2.91 -17.24 -19.81
CA LEU A 115 2.44 -17.14 -18.42
C LEU A 115 3.44 -16.37 -17.54
N LEU A 116 4.74 -16.56 -17.77
CA LEU A 116 5.79 -15.83 -17.06
C LEU A 116 5.68 -14.32 -17.30
N LEU A 117 5.46 -13.91 -18.53
CA LEU A 117 5.29 -12.49 -18.89
C LEU A 117 4.08 -11.90 -18.16
N VAL A 118 2.96 -12.61 -18.16
CA VAL A 118 1.74 -12.17 -17.45
C VAL A 118 1.98 -12.04 -15.94
N GLN A 119 2.72 -12.96 -15.32
CA GLN A 119 3.07 -12.90 -13.91
C GLN A 119 3.98 -11.71 -13.60
N LEU A 120 4.98 -11.44 -14.45
CA LEU A 120 5.86 -10.28 -14.31
C LEU A 120 5.09 -8.97 -14.47
N MET A 121 4.18 -8.88 -15.43
CA MET A 121 3.33 -7.71 -15.63
C MET A 121 2.40 -7.49 -14.42
N ALA A 122 1.80 -8.56 -13.88
CA ALA A 122 0.97 -8.49 -12.67
C ALA A 122 1.78 -7.99 -11.47
N LEU A 123 2.99 -8.51 -11.27
CA LEU A 123 3.89 -8.06 -10.22
C LEU A 123 4.28 -6.58 -10.40
N ALA A 124 4.65 -6.18 -11.63
CA ALA A 124 4.97 -4.79 -11.93
C ALA A 124 3.78 -3.87 -11.66
N LEU A 125 2.57 -4.27 -12.03
CA LEU A 125 1.35 -3.51 -11.75
C LEU A 125 1.10 -3.34 -10.25
N VAL A 126 1.31 -4.39 -9.46
CA VAL A 126 1.23 -4.33 -7.99
C VAL A 126 2.26 -3.34 -7.43
N LEU A 127 3.50 -3.37 -7.90
CA LEU A 127 4.54 -2.44 -7.46
C LEU A 127 4.20 -0.99 -7.82
N ILE A 128 3.73 -0.74 -9.04
CA ILE A 128 3.29 0.58 -9.50
C ILE A 128 2.11 1.07 -8.63
N GLN A 129 1.14 0.21 -8.38
CA GLN A 129 -0.01 0.54 -7.51
C GLN A 129 0.44 0.92 -6.10
N GLN A 130 1.37 0.17 -5.50
CA GLN A 130 1.90 0.48 -4.17
C GLN A 130 2.72 1.78 -4.17
N LEU A 131 3.49 2.01 -5.22
CA LEU A 131 4.25 3.23 -5.42
C LEU A 131 3.33 4.46 -5.43
N VAL A 132 2.27 4.43 -6.24
CA VAL A 132 1.27 5.51 -6.32
C VAL A 132 0.53 5.67 -5.00
N TYR A 133 0.17 4.56 -4.34
CA TYR A 133 -0.53 4.59 -3.06
C TYR A 133 0.29 5.26 -1.96
N VAL A 134 1.58 4.89 -1.82
CA VAL A 134 2.47 5.50 -0.81
C VAL A 134 2.72 6.96 -1.13
N LEU A 135 2.86 7.34 -2.42
CA LEU A 135 2.98 8.73 -2.84
C LEU A 135 1.73 9.54 -2.47
N ALA A 136 0.55 8.99 -2.74
CA ALA A 136 -0.72 9.63 -2.39
C ALA A 136 -0.84 9.84 -0.87
N LEU A 137 -0.39 8.88 -0.04
CA LEU A 137 -0.35 9.05 1.41
C LEU A 137 0.58 10.19 1.85
N HIS A 138 1.74 10.34 1.20
CA HIS A 138 2.65 11.47 1.48
C HIS A 138 2.03 12.81 1.07
N ALA A 139 1.40 12.88 -0.11
CA ALA A 139 0.72 14.08 -0.57
C ALA A 139 -0.43 14.47 0.36
N LEU A 140 -1.28 13.52 0.76
CA LEU A 140 -2.35 13.75 1.72
C LEU A 140 -1.82 14.21 3.08
N ALA A 141 -0.72 13.61 3.55
CA ALA A 141 -0.11 14.03 4.81
C ALA A 141 0.44 15.47 4.70
N TYR A 142 1.09 15.82 3.60
CA TYR A 142 1.60 17.15 3.34
C TYR A 142 0.50 18.22 3.34
N TRP A 143 -0.70 17.90 2.83
CA TRP A 143 -1.83 18.84 2.81
C TRP A 143 -2.58 18.94 4.15
N ILE A 144 -2.75 17.81 4.85
CA ILE A 144 -3.63 17.74 6.02
C ILE A 144 -2.88 18.00 7.33
N PHE A 145 -1.65 17.49 7.48
CA PHE A 145 -0.94 17.53 8.76
C PHE A 145 -0.51 18.93 9.20
N PRO A 146 -0.09 19.86 8.32
CA PRO A 146 0.16 21.24 8.72
C PRO A 146 -1.08 21.90 9.36
N ARG A 147 -2.27 21.64 8.82
CA ARG A 147 -3.54 22.14 9.39
C ARG A 147 -3.83 21.55 10.77
N LEU A 148 -3.29 20.38 11.05
CA LEU A 148 -3.39 19.71 12.34
C LEU A 148 -2.19 19.97 13.25
N GLN A 149 -1.32 20.93 12.90
CA GLN A 149 -0.08 21.27 13.63
C GLN A 149 0.84 20.04 13.85
N ALA A 150 0.84 19.10 12.90
CA ALA A 150 1.71 17.93 12.94
C ALA A 150 2.87 18.13 11.94
N PRO A 151 4.12 17.83 12.34
CA PRO A 151 5.27 18.00 11.45
C PRO A 151 5.24 16.99 10.30
N VAL A 152 5.53 17.49 9.09
CA VAL A 152 5.76 16.65 7.90
C VAL A 152 7.00 17.17 7.20
N PRO A 153 7.94 16.31 6.77
CA PRO A 153 9.08 16.74 5.99
C PRO A 153 8.66 17.31 4.63
N GLU A 154 9.38 18.30 4.15
CA GLU A 154 9.13 18.91 2.85
C GLU A 154 9.36 17.91 1.70
N PRO A 155 8.55 17.98 0.64
CA PRO A 155 8.72 17.12 -0.52
C PRO A 155 10.02 17.44 -1.26
N PRO A 156 10.68 16.46 -1.88
CA PRO A 156 11.84 16.70 -2.71
C PRO A 156 11.47 17.56 -3.92
N PRO A 157 12.41 18.37 -4.46
CA PRO A 157 12.13 19.33 -5.53
C PRO A 157 11.49 18.71 -6.77
N LEU A 158 11.80 17.45 -7.07
CA LEU A 158 11.20 16.70 -8.18
C LEU A 158 9.68 16.45 -8.00
N LEU A 159 9.22 16.34 -6.78
CA LEU A 159 7.81 16.09 -6.45
C LEU A 159 7.05 17.36 -6.05
N HIS A 160 7.75 18.50 -5.93
CA HIS A 160 7.13 19.76 -5.55
C HIS A 160 6.00 20.15 -6.52
N GLY A 161 6.19 19.97 -7.83
CA GLY A 161 5.17 20.26 -8.84
C GLY A 161 3.95 19.34 -8.81
N LEU A 162 4.08 18.13 -8.27
CA LEU A 162 2.99 17.16 -8.16
C LEU A 162 2.25 17.29 -6.82
N VAL A 163 2.94 17.71 -5.78
CA VAL A 163 2.41 17.75 -4.40
C VAL A 163 2.04 19.17 -3.98
N ALA A 164 2.71 20.17 -4.52
CA ALA A 164 2.45 21.59 -4.29
C ALA A 164 1.36 22.14 -5.23
N LEU A 165 0.27 21.43 -5.41
CA LEU A 165 -0.99 22.07 -5.79
C LEU A 165 -1.36 22.93 -4.59
N ASP A 166 -1.22 24.23 -4.80
CA ASP A 166 -1.30 25.30 -3.81
C ASP A 166 -2.45 25.05 -2.82
N PRO A 167 -2.20 24.94 -1.53
CA PRO A 167 -3.29 24.88 -0.57
C PRO A 167 -3.83 26.32 -0.43
N LEU A 168 -5.01 26.55 -0.96
CA LEU A 168 -5.82 27.72 -0.63
C LEU A 168 -5.94 27.95 0.88
#